data_9895006e2c4a8b3ff3119b25057c822d
#
_entry.id   9895006e2c4a8b3ff3119b25057c822d
#
_cell.length_a   1.000
_cell.length_b   1.000
_cell.length_c   1.000
_cell.angle_alpha   90.00
_cell.angle_beta   90.00
_cell.angle_gamma   90.00
#
_symmetry.space_group_name_H-M   'P 1'
#
loop_
_entity.id
_entity.type
_entity.pdbx_description
1 polymer ?
#
loop_
_entity_poly.entity_id
_entity_poly.type
_entity_poly.pdbx_seq_one_letter_code
_entity_poly.pdbx_strand_id
1 'polypeptide(L)'
;MRIPSVIQWRYAIHSLGSHARHRWWAYGIAAAAFAWCGTHYRLALNMSNSLPQFMYLVVLGSQPTGVGDFVAFEWQRDQFYRRDWTFVKRVAGVPGQAVTVNGRNVYIDGKPVGYAKTVSSHGVPLEPIRPGVIPQGYIYAAASHPDSLDSRYSVTGLIQSTRIVGKAYAIF
;
A
#
# COMPACT_ATOMS: atom_id res chain seq x y z
N MET A 1 -11.92 -38.17 20.33
CA MET A 1 -12.22 -37.77 18.92
C MET A 1 -12.48 -39.03 18.11
N ARG A 2 -13.75 -39.33 17.71
CA ARG A 2 -14.07 -40.57 16.97
C ARG A 2 -13.71 -40.40 15.51
N ILE A 3 -12.83 -41.22 14.99
CA ILE A 3 -12.48 -41.25 13.55
C ILE A 3 -13.71 -41.77 12.78
N PRO A 4 -14.22 -41.07 11.78
CA PRO A 4 -15.37 -41.50 10.99
C PRO A 4 -15.07 -42.82 10.26
N SER A 5 -16.07 -43.71 10.18
CA SER A 5 -15.95 -44.99 9.50
C SER A 5 -15.78 -44.80 7.97
N VAL A 6 -15.20 -45.78 7.29
CA VAL A 6 -15.01 -45.78 5.82
C VAL A 6 -16.35 -45.54 5.08
N ILE A 7 -17.45 -46.05 5.63
CA ILE A 7 -18.80 -45.86 5.08
C ILE A 7 -19.23 -44.39 5.16
N GLN A 8 -18.96 -43.71 6.27
CA GLN A 8 -19.27 -42.27 6.43
C GLN A 8 -18.45 -41.41 5.46
N TRP A 9 -17.19 -41.75 5.21
CA TRP A 9 -16.38 -41.07 4.20
C TRP A 9 -16.93 -41.27 2.78
N ARG A 10 -17.37 -42.47 2.41
CA ARG A 10 -17.97 -42.74 1.08
C ARG A 10 -19.26 -41.95 0.87
N TYR A 11 -20.15 -41.87 1.87
CA TYR A 11 -21.35 -41.03 1.81
C TYR A 11 -21.01 -39.55 1.70
N ALA A 12 -20.04 -39.05 2.45
CA ALA A 12 -19.60 -37.66 2.39
C ALA A 12 -19.05 -37.31 0.99
N ILE A 13 -18.20 -38.15 0.43
CA ILE A 13 -17.63 -37.96 -0.90
C ILE A 13 -18.73 -37.98 -1.99
N HIS A 14 -19.68 -38.93 -1.91
CA HIS A 14 -20.79 -39.03 -2.87
C HIS A 14 -21.70 -37.81 -2.79
N SER A 15 -22.06 -37.36 -1.58
CA SER A 15 -22.89 -36.16 -1.38
C SER A 15 -22.20 -34.88 -1.87
N LEU A 16 -20.89 -34.73 -1.59
CA LEU A 16 -20.08 -33.61 -2.13
C LEU A 16 -20.00 -33.65 -3.67
N GLY A 17 -19.79 -34.84 -4.25
CA GLY A 17 -19.78 -35.02 -5.70
C GLY A 17 -21.11 -34.65 -6.37
N SER A 18 -22.23 -35.10 -5.79
CA SER A 18 -23.57 -34.76 -6.30
C SER A 18 -23.88 -33.26 -6.17
N HIS A 19 -23.51 -32.65 -5.03
CA HIS A 19 -23.65 -31.22 -4.80
C HIS A 19 -22.81 -30.39 -5.80
N ALA A 20 -21.57 -30.75 -6.01
CA ALA A 20 -20.69 -30.10 -6.96
C ALA A 20 -21.22 -30.21 -8.39
N ARG A 21 -21.73 -31.40 -8.77
CA ARG A 21 -22.29 -31.65 -10.09
C ARG A 21 -23.56 -30.83 -10.38
N HIS A 22 -24.43 -30.61 -9.37
CA HIS A 22 -25.63 -29.79 -9.53
C HIS A 22 -25.37 -28.28 -9.49
N ARG A 23 -24.28 -27.84 -8.83
CA ARG A 23 -23.95 -26.43 -8.61
C ARG A 23 -22.64 -25.99 -9.28
N TRP A 24 -22.12 -26.76 -10.23
CA TRP A 24 -20.87 -26.47 -10.93
C TRP A 24 -20.80 -25.04 -11.50
N TRP A 25 -21.92 -24.55 -12.02
CA TRP A 25 -22.06 -23.19 -12.53
C TRP A 25 -21.88 -22.13 -11.42
N ALA A 26 -22.38 -22.39 -10.22
CA ALA A 26 -22.22 -21.47 -9.09
C ALA A 26 -20.75 -21.39 -8.64
N TYR A 27 -20.06 -22.52 -8.63
CA TYR A 27 -18.60 -22.54 -8.37
C TYR A 27 -17.81 -21.84 -9.49
N GLY A 28 -18.25 -22.00 -10.75
CA GLY A 28 -17.69 -21.28 -11.89
C GLY A 28 -17.82 -19.78 -11.76
N ILE A 29 -19.01 -19.29 -11.39
CA ILE A 29 -19.27 -17.86 -11.15
C ILE A 29 -18.43 -17.37 -9.97
N ALA A 30 -18.39 -18.11 -8.87
CA ALA A 30 -17.59 -17.73 -7.71
C ALA A 30 -16.10 -17.65 -8.03
N ALA A 31 -15.57 -18.61 -8.77
CA ALA A 31 -14.18 -18.62 -9.22
C ALA A 31 -13.89 -17.45 -10.17
N ALA A 32 -14.79 -17.17 -11.12
CA ALA A 32 -14.65 -16.03 -12.02
C ALA A 32 -14.70 -14.70 -11.27
N ALA A 33 -15.61 -14.54 -10.31
CA ALA A 33 -15.71 -13.35 -9.47
C ALA A 33 -14.43 -13.17 -8.61
N PHE A 34 -13.93 -14.25 -8.03
CA PHE A 34 -12.69 -14.23 -7.25
C PHE A 34 -11.48 -13.84 -8.12
N ALA A 35 -11.38 -14.42 -9.31
CA ALA A 35 -10.33 -14.07 -10.26
C ALA A 35 -10.44 -12.61 -10.68
N TRP A 36 -11.64 -12.12 -10.99
CA TRP A 36 -11.89 -10.72 -11.33
C TRP A 36 -11.53 -9.79 -10.17
N CYS A 37 -11.93 -10.10 -8.94
CA CYS A 37 -11.51 -9.33 -7.75
C CYS A 37 -9.98 -9.28 -7.62
N GLY A 38 -9.28 -10.40 -7.84
CA GLY A 38 -7.82 -10.46 -7.76
C GLY A 38 -7.10 -9.61 -8.81
N THR A 39 -7.74 -9.33 -9.95
CA THR A 39 -7.18 -8.42 -10.97
C THR A 39 -7.44 -6.95 -10.70
N HIS A 40 -8.43 -6.61 -9.86
CA HIS A 40 -8.83 -5.22 -9.58
C HIS A 40 -8.48 -4.75 -8.17
N TYR A 41 -8.35 -5.66 -7.23
CA TYR A 41 -8.13 -5.34 -5.83
C TYR A 41 -6.97 -6.13 -5.24
N ARG A 42 -6.27 -5.50 -4.31
CA ARG A 42 -5.21 -6.15 -3.52
C ARG A 42 -5.33 -5.74 -2.05
N LEU A 43 -5.15 -6.69 -1.15
CA LEU A 43 -5.03 -6.39 0.27
C LEU A 43 -3.56 -6.07 0.57
N ALA A 44 -3.33 -4.94 1.24
CA ALA A 44 -2.02 -4.54 1.73
C ALA A 44 -2.04 -4.50 3.26
N LEU A 45 -1.09 -5.20 3.88
CA LEU A 45 -0.91 -5.21 5.32
C LEU A 45 0.18 -4.19 5.70
N ASN A 46 -0.12 -3.33 6.65
CA ASN A 46 0.86 -2.41 7.22
C ASN A 46 1.70 -3.15 8.26
N MET A 47 2.82 -3.72 7.83
CA MET A 47 3.77 -4.43 8.68
C MET A 47 4.65 -3.49 9.52
N SER A 48 4.47 -2.18 9.38
CA SER A 48 5.22 -1.16 10.11
C SER A 48 4.24 -0.21 10.82
N ASN A 49 4.71 0.46 11.86
CA ASN A 49 3.90 1.47 12.57
C ASN A 49 3.80 2.81 11.80
N SER A 50 4.03 2.81 10.49
CA SER A 50 4.08 4.05 9.70
C SER A 50 2.72 4.75 9.59
N LEU A 51 1.63 3.98 9.58
CA LEU A 51 0.25 4.46 9.58
C LEU A 51 -0.53 3.75 10.69
N PRO A 52 -1.59 4.36 11.23
CA PRO A 52 -2.34 3.77 12.35
C PRO A 52 -3.16 2.54 11.97
N GLN A 53 -3.57 2.42 10.72
CA GLN A 53 -4.37 1.28 10.26
C GLN A 53 -3.49 0.09 9.88
N PHE A 54 -3.98 -1.11 10.17
CA PHE A 54 -3.28 -2.36 9.89
C PHE A 54 -3.51 -2.87 8.47
N MET A 55 -4.71 -2.70 7.90
CA MET A 55 -5.10 -3.28 6.62
C MET A 55 -5.69 -2.24 5.68
N TYR A 56 -5.30 -2.33 4.41
CA TYR A 56 -5.79 -1.49 3.33
C TYR A 56 -6.27 -2.31 2.14
N LEU A 57 -7.38 -1.89 1.54
CA LEU A 57 -7.82 -2.35 0.22
C LEU A 57 -7.24 -1.41 -0.83
N VAL A 58 -6.44 -1.94 -1.71
CA VAL A 58 -5.84 -1.20 -2.84
C VAL A 58 -6.66 -1.48 -4.09
N VAL A 59 -7.17 -0.43 -4.72
CA VAL A 59 -7.86 -0.48 -6.02
C VAL A 59 -6.79 -0.30 -7.09
N LEU A 60 -6.45 -1.39 -7.78
CA LEU A 60 -5.35 -1.43 -8.73
C LEU A 60 -5.59 -0.51 -9.92
N GLY A 61 -4.52 0.15 -10.39
CA GLY A 61 -4.56 1.07 -11.53
C GLY A 61 -5.24 2.42 -11.25
N SER A 62 -5.86 2.61 -10.07
CA SER A 62 -6.45 3.90 -9.70
C SER A 62 -5.39 4.88 -9.19
N GLN A 63 -5.62 6.17 -9.43
CA GLN A 63 -4.75 7.24 -8.93
C GLN A 63 -5.38 7.94 -7.72
N PRO A 64 -4.58 8.46 -6.77
CA PRO A 64 -5.11 9.32 -5.72
C PRO A 64 -5.70 10.60 -6.32
N THR A 65 -6.76 11.12 -5.72
CA THR A 65 -7.47 12.31 -6.21
C THR A 65 -7.01 13.60 -5.55
N GLY A 66 -6.33 13.50 -4.40
CA GLY A 66 -5.87 14.69 -3.70
C GLY A 66 -5.14 14.40 -2.39
N VAL A 67 -4.80 15.48 -1.72
CA VAL A 67 -4.18 15.45 -0.39
C VAL A 67 -5.12 14.75 0.61
N GLY A 68 -4.57 13.85 1.39
CA GLY A 68 -5.30 13.07 2.39
C GLY A 68 -5.61 11.64 1.96
N ASP A 69 -5.62 11.34 0.67
CA ASP A 69 -5.79 9.98 0.17
C ASP A 69 -4.65 9.07 0.59
N PHE A 70 -4.94 7.79 0.77
CA PHE A 70 -3.89 6.79 0.88
C PHE A 70 -3.53 6.26 -0.51
N VAL A 71 -2.25 6.03 -0.74
CA VAL A 71 -1.70 5.55 -2.00
C VAL A 71 -0.76 4.38 -1.75
N ALA A 72 -0.93 3.33 -2.54
CA ALA A 72 -0.01 2.19 -2.61
C ALA A 72 0.96 2.41 -3.77
N PHE A 73 2.26 2.32 -3.54
CA PHE A 73 3.29 2.48 -4.56
C PHE A 73 4.44 1.51 -4.38
N GLU A 74 5.16 1.23 -5.45
CA GLU A 74 6.30 0.33 -5.46
C GLU A 74 7.58 1.03 -5.00
N TRP A 75 8.34 0.35 -4.12
CA TRP A 75 9.67 0.77 -3.71
C TRP A 75 10.70 0.38 -4.79
N GLN A 76 11.59 1.30 -5.14
CA GLN A 76 12.53 1.10 -6.25
C GLN A 76 14.01 0.98 -5.85
N ARG A 77 14.32 1.12 -4.56
CA ARG A 77 15.72 1.13 -4.11
C ARG A 77 16.03 -0.04 -3.19
N ASP A 78 17.19 -0.68 -3.41
CA ASP A 78 17.59 -1.85 -2.62
C ASP A 78 18.24 -1.50 -1.27
N GLN A 79 18.50 -0.21 -1.03
CA GLN A 79 19.29 0.23 0.13
C GLN A 79 18.61 -0.02 1.49
N PHE A 80 17.27 0.05 1.55
CA PHE A 80 16.50 -0.10 2.79
C PHE A 80 15.56 -1.28 2.76
N TYR A 81 14.94 -1.53 1.61
CA TYR A 81 13.94 -2.57 1.40
C TYR A 81 14.14 -3.19 0.03
N ARG A 82 13.64 -4.42 -0.13
CA ARG A 82 13.63 -5.07 -1.45
C ARG A 82 12.85 -4.21 -2.45
N ARG A 83 13.35 -4.20 -3.69
CA ARG A 83 12.57 -3.68 -4.82
C ARG A 83 11.22 -4.35 -4.88
N ASP A 84 10.26 -3.66 -5.45
CA ASP A 84 8.88 -4.14 -5.68
C ASP A 84 8.05 -4.35 -4.41
N TRP A 85 8.60 -4.01 -3.23
CA TRP A 85 7.76 -3.92 -2.04
C TRP A 85 6.75 -2.79 -2.19
N THR A 86 5.49 -3.11 -1.91
CA THR A 86 4.42 -2.10 -1.92
C THR A 86 4.35 -1.39 -0.58
N PHE A 87 4.47 -0.07 -0.62
CA PHE A 87 4.26 0.81 0.53
C PHE A 87 2.94 1.51 0.43
N VAL A 88 2.25 1.65 1.57
CA VAL A 88 1.08 2.50 1.69
C VAL A 88 1.46 3.74 2.50
N LYS A 89 1.19 4.93 1.94
CA LYS A 89 1.41 6.23 2.58
C LYS A 89 0.22 7.15 2.29
N ARG A 90 0.16 8.27 3.01
CA ARG A 90 -0.84 9.30 2.78
C ARG A 90 -0.29 10.35 1.81
N VAL A 91 -1.08 10.76 0.84
CA VAL A 91 -0.74 11.90 -0.02
C VAL A 91 -0.74 13.17 0.83
N ALA A 92 0.39 13.81 0.96
CA ALA A 92 0.57 15.06 1.68
C ALA A 92 0.77 16.26 0.76
N GLY A 93 1.12 16.00 -0.51
CA GLY A 93 1.27 17.05 -1.51
C GLY A 93 0.99 16.55 -2.93
N VAL A 94 0.48 17.47 -3.74
CA VAL A 94 0.08 17.24 -5.14
C VAL A 94 0.81 18.21 -6.08
N PRO A 95 0.80 17.96 -7.40
CA PRO A 95 1.46 18.83 -8.37
C PRO A 95 1.14 20.32 -8.21
N GLY A 96 2.15 21.17 -8.38
CA GLY A 96 2.05 22.62 -8.23
C GLY A 96 2.31 23.16 -6.84
N GLN A 97 2.28 22.32 -5.80
CA GLN A 97 2.59 22.75 -4.43
C GLN A 97 4.09 22.86 -4.19
N ALA A 98 4.50 23.83 -3.37
CA ALA A 98 5.90 24.07 -3.03
C ALA A 98 6.33 23.24 -1.80
N VAL A 99 7.37 22.44 -1.97
CA VAL A 99 8.09 21.79 -0.87
C VAL A 99 9.20 22.71 -0.41
N THR A 100 9.19 23.07 0.87
CA THR A 100 10.27 23.86 1.49
C THR A 100 10.86 23.12 2.68
N VAL A 101 12.13 23.37 2.95
CA VAL A 101 12.88 22.75 4.04
C VAL A 101 13.57 23.84 4.85
N ASN A 102 13.30 23.86 6.15
CA ASN A 102 13.98 24.74 7.09
C ASN A 102 14.72 23.88 8.15
N GLY A 103 16.05 23.86 8.05
CA GLY A 103 16.87 22.89 8.76
C GLY A 103 16.51 21.47 8.29
N ARG A 104 15.77 20.73 9.08
CA ARG A 104 15.25 19.39 8.74
C ARG A 104 13.73 19.29 8.83
N ASN A 105 13.05 20.41 9.09
CA ASN A 105 11.59 20.49 9.03
C ASN A 105 11.14 20.69 7.59
N VAL A 106 10.23 19.83 7.14
CA VAL A 106 9.69 19.85 5.77
C VAL A 106 8.28 20.40 5.78
N TYR A 107 7.99 21.27 4.82
CA TYR A 107 6.70 21.94 4.67
C TYR A 107 6.20 21.79 3.24
N ILE A 108 4.88 21.79 3.08
CA ILE A 108 4.20 21.91 1.78
C ILE A 108 3.27 23.10 1.83
N ASP A 109 3.49 24.09 0.96
CA ASP A 109 2.79 25.39 0.96
C ASP A 109 2.74 26.01 2.35
N GLY A 110 3.87 25.98 3.07
CA GLY A 110 4.00 26.52 4.41
C GLY A 110 3.40 25.66 5.54
N LYS A 111 2.68 24.58 5.22
CA LYS A 111 2.12 23.66 6.24
C LYS A 111 3.17 22.60 6.61
N PRO A 112 3.43 22.34 7.90
CA PRO A 112 4.41 21.36 8.33
C PRO A 112 3.93 19.94 7.98
N VAL A 113 4.81 19.15 7.38
CA VAL A 113 4.55 17.73 7.05
C VAL A 113 5.43 16.76 7.85
N GLY A 114 6.47 17.25 8.50
CA GLY A 114 7.26 16.49 9.44
C GLY A 114 8.74 16.85 9.48
N TYR A 115 9.45 16.20 10.38
CA TYR A 115 10.89 16.35 10.59
C TYR A 115 11.65 15.20 9.94
N ALA A 116 12.66 15.50 9.13
CA ALA A 116 13.54 14.52 8.52
C ALA A 116 14.69 14.19 9.46
N LYS A 117 14.69 13.00 10.07
CA LYS A 117 15.77 12.53 10.96
C LYS A 117 17.11 12.45 10.24
N THR A 118 18.20 12.53 10.98
CA THR A 118 19.57 12.43 10.44
C THR A 118 19.97 11.01 10.11
N VAL A 119 19.38 10.04 10.80
CA VAL A 119 19.67 8.61 10.62
C VAL A 119 18.37 7.80 10.70
N SER A 120 18.34 6.67 9.99
CA SER A 120 17.25 5.67 10.08
C SER A 120 17.34 4.90 11.40
N SER A 121 16.33 4.09 11.71
CA SER A 121 16.34 3.16 12.85
C SER A 121 17.48 2.13 12.80
N HIS A 122 18.09 1.93 11.63
CA HIS A 122 19.25 1.04 11.42
C HIS A 122 20.58 1.80 11.32
N GLY A 123 20.63 3.08 11.72
CA GLY A 123 21.85 3.89 11.72
C GLY A 123 22.32 4.37 10.34
N VAL A 124 21.53 4.18 9.29
CA VAL A 124 21.87 4.65 7.93
C VAL A 124 21.62 6.17 7.84
N PRO A 125 22.58 6.98 7.37
CA PRO A 125 22.40 8.41 7.18
C PRO A 125 21.23 8.73 6.24
N LEU A 126 20.45 9.73 6.61
CA LEU A 126 19.29 10.20 5.86
C LEU A 126 19.40 11.69 5.59
N GLU A 127 19.13 12.08 4.35
CA GLU A 127 19.07 13.48 3.94
C GLU A 127 17.63 13.89 3.67
N PRO A 128 17.24 15.13 4.05
CA PRO A 128 15.91 15.64 3.73
C PRO A 128 15.73 15.75 2.22
N ILE A 129 14.48 15.76 1.78
CA ILE A 129 14.14 16.01 0.38
C ILE A 129 14.64 17.40 -0.04
N ARG A 130 15.01 17.54 -1.32
CA ARG A 130 15.38 18.83 -1.88
C ARG A 130 14.15 19.72 -2.02
N PRO A 131 14.24 21.01 -1.64
CA PRO A 131 13.16 21.98 -1.87
C PRO A 131 12.84 22.11 -3.37
N GLY A 132 11.59 22.44 -3.70
CA GLY A 132 11.15 22.65 -5.07
C GLY A 132 9.64 22.54 -5.21
N VAL A 133 9.13 22.73 -6.41
CA VAL A 133 7.71 22.54 -6.72
C VAL A 133 7.48 21.10 -7.13
N ILE A 134 6.39 20.50 -6.64
CA ILE A 134 5.99 19.14 -7.04
C ILE A 134 5.59 19.17 -8.51
N PRO A 135 6.32 18.47 -9.41
CA PRO A 135 6.02 18.50 -10.83
C PRO A 135 4.77 17.68 -11.19
N GLN A 136 4.22 17.92 -12.38
CA GLN A 136 3.14 17.09 -12.91
C GLN A 136 3.57 15.61 -12.98
N GLY A 137 2.64 14.71 -12.65
CA GLY A 137 2.92 13.28 -12.59
C GLY A 137 3.66 12.81 -11.33
N TYR A 138 3.84 13.66 -10.32
CA TYR A 138 4.45 13.32 -9.05
C TYR A 138 3.56 13.71 -7.88
N ILE A 139 3.68 13.00 -6.78
CA ILE A 139 3.05 13.32 -5.50
C ILE A 139 4.08 13.27 -4.38
N TYR A 140 3.78 13.97 -3.30
CA TYR A 140 4.50 13.85 -2.04
C TYR A 140 3.70 12.93 -1.10
N ALA A 141 4.29 11.80 -0.74
CA ALA A 141 3.65 10.81 0.13
C ALA A 141 4.35 10.78 1.50
N ALA A 142 3.59 10.89 2.57
CA ALA A 142 4.11 10.90 3.93
C ALA A 142 3.32 9.95 4.85
N ALA A 143 3.91 9.66 6.00
CA ALA A 143 3.26 8.93 7.07
C ALA A 143 3.34 9.73 8.38
N SER A 144 2.42 9.44 9.29
CA SER A 144 2.34 10.11 10.59
C SER A 144 3.47 9.73 11.54
N HIS A 145 4.02 8.51 11.41
CA HIS A 145 5.08 8.05 12.29
C HIS A 145 6.43 8.71 11.96
N PRO A 146 7.17 9.20 12.98
CA PRO A 146 8.43 9.92 12.76
C PRO A 146 9.54 9.06 12.15
N ASP A 147 9.53 7.75 12.34
CA ASP A 147 10.52 6.80 11.78
C ASP A 147 10.13 6.26 10.41
N SER A 148 9.01 6.72 9.85
CA SER A 148 8.60 6.29 8.53
C SER A 148 9.55 6.80 7.45
N LEU A 149 10.01 5.89 6.59
CA LEU A 149 10.72 6.25 5.38
C LEU A 149 9.71 6.66 4.30
N ASP A 150 9.67 7.94 3.97
CA ASP A 150 8.71 8.53 3.06
C ASP A 150 9.31 9.74 2.32
N SER A 151 8.50 10.55 1.64
CA SER A 151 8.97 11.67 0.83
C SER A 151 9.69 12.78 1.60
N ARG A 152 9.72 12.75 2.93
CA ARG A 152 10.58 13.65 3.73
C ARG A 152 12.07 13.48 3.41
N TYR A 153 12.45 12.32 2.88
CA TYR A 153 13.83 11.95 2.62
C TYR A 153 14.15 11.92 1.13
N SER A 154 15.33 12.38 0.76
CA SER A 154 15.82 12.38 -0.63
C SER A 154 15.88 10.96 -1.23
N VAL A 155 16.12 9.94 -0.40
CA VAL A 155 16.16 8.54 -0.83
C VAL A 155 14.81 8.04 -1.33
N THR A 156 13.70 8.49 -0.76
CA THR A 156 12.35 8.21 -1.25
C THR A 156 11.96 9.17 -2.35
N GLY A 157 12.19 10.47 -2.12
CA GLY A 157 11.84 11.55 -3.03
C GLY A 157 10.33 11.66 -3.28
N LEU A 158 9.97 12.37 -4.32
CA LEU A 158 8.61 12.41 -4.83
C LEU A 158 8.26 11.08 -5.50
N ILE A 159 7.01 10.66 -5.37
CA ILE A 159 6.52 9.42 -5.97
C ILE A 159 5.95 9.72 -7.34
N GLN A 160 6.51 9.12 -8.37
CA GLN A 160 6.03 9.22 -9.74
C GLN A 160 4.73 8.43 -9.92
N SER A 161 3.79 8.94 -10.69
CA SER A 161 2.48 8.31 -10.96
C SER A 161 2.60 6.90 -11.55
N THR A 162 3.65 6.64 -12.32
CA THR A 162 3.93 5.32 -12.91
C THR A 162 4.30 4.25 -11.87
N ARG A 163 4.71 4.66 -10.65
CA ARG A 163 5.01 3.76 -9.55
C ARG A 163 3.80 3.47 -8.66
N ILE A 164 2.70 4.19 -8.88
CA ILE A 164 1.48 4.02 -8.10
C ILE A 164 0.78 2.74 -8.54
N VAL A 165 0.65 1.80 -7.61
CA VAL A 165 -0.09 0.55 -7.77
C VAL A 165 -1.59 0.82 -7.75
N GLY A 166 -2.03 1.73 -6.87
CA GLY A 166 -3.43 2.11 -6.74
C GLY A 166 -3.71 3.01 -5.54
N LYS A 167 -4.93 3.56 -5.52
CA LYS A 167 -5.48 4.24 -4.34
C LYS A 167 -5.81 3.20 -3.28
N ALA A 168 -5.46 3.49 -2.03
CA ALA A 168 -5.69 2.59 -0.91
C ALA A 168 -6.81 3.13 0.00
N TYR A 169 -7.59 2.23 0.56
CA TYR A 169 -8.67 2.52 1.49
C TYR A 169 -8.40 1.75 2.79
N ALA A 170 -8.41 2.45 3.90
CA ALA A 170 -8.23 1.84 5.21
C ALA A 170 -9.45 0.96 5.56
N ILE A 171 -9.19 -0.27 6.02
CA ILE A 171 -10.24 -1.19 6.46
C ILE A 171 -10.19 -1.30 7.99
N PHE A 172 -9.00 -1.50 8.57
CA PHE A 172 -8.76 -1.62 10.01
C PHE A 172 -7.48 -0.91 10.42
#